data_6a04a4e5b1aadc7f948b8e0e9fa188c2
#
_entry.id   6a04a4e5b1aadc7f948b8e0e9fa188c2
#
_cell.length_a   1.000
_cell.length_b   1.000
_cell.length_c   1.000
_cell.angle_alpha   90.00
_cell.angle_beta   90.00
_cell.angle_gamma   90.00
#
_symmetry.space_group_name_H-M   'P 1'
#
loop_
_entity.id
_entity.type
_entity.pdbx_description
1 polymer ?
#
loop_
_entity_poly.entity_id
_entity_poly.type
_entity_poly.pdbx_seq_one_letter_code
_entity_poly.pdbx_strand_id
1 'polypeptide(L)'
;MSVRTASVLLVILAIVTARGAASQSATAGEMPALRHADAEGLARLPFIVAQQKDFFAQAGVRVDVIKDAIAGPDSNSQAALKGYEPSIERGGRADMATANGGFFINAVLNGSDAVAVGVQTANPVYSLIARPEIRTYADLKGKTITLTAPWDGITLTTRALLAQHGIGKNDFTFEAIRMSDARLECLKAGKCAAIAAVHPTDIQAINSGLGFHRLGTTVEAGPVTFYVEVVRREWARTRQDAIVRYLRAQAAAMRFIHDPKNRGEVSRIIKEITGEPQAIVDQLVANYADPKLRILPRQGELDMASFNNLLQFAKDAGYTDKPFPPTEKFVDLTFAKAAGIQ
;
A
#
# COMPACT_ATOMS: atom_id res chain seq x y z
N MET A 1 56.54 -34.80 81.31
CA MET A 1 56.47 -34.60 79.83
C MET A 1 55.23 -33.80 79.53
N SER A 2 55.47 -32.60 79.15
CA SER A 2 54.48 -31.50 79.04
C SER A 2 53.97 -31.39 77.58
N VAL A 3 52.71 -31.42 77.36
CA VAL A 3 52.12 -31.10 76.07
C VAL A 3 51.27 -29.82 76.23
N ARG A 4 51.74 -28.76 75.64
CA ARG A 4 51.11 -27.47 75.61
C ARG A 4 50.01 -27.45 74.48
N THR A 5 48.81 -27.25 74.87
CA THR A 5 47.66 -26.93 73.92
C THR A 5 47.70 -25.48 73.51
N ALA A 6 47.82 -25.19 72.24
CA ALA A 6 47.76 -23.87 71.68
C ALA A 6 46.33 -23.66 71.16
N SER A 7 45.64 -22.68 71.76
CA SER A 7 44.33 -22.22 71.31
C SER A 7 44.48 -21.31 70.07
N VAL A 8 43.84 -21.66 68.97
CA VAL A 8 43.79 -20.85 67.76
C VAL A 8 42.49 -20.07 67.81
N LEU A 9 42.59 -18.74 67.89
CA LEU A 9 41.49 -17.80 67.81
C LEU A 9 41.12 -17.61 66.31
N LEU A 10 39.92 -18.01 65.93
CA LEU A 10 39.41 -17.81 64.57
C LEU A 10 38.72 -16.42 64.54
N VAL A 11 39.37 -15.47 63.85
CA VAL A 11 38.75 -14.17 63.51
C VAL A 11 37.95 -14.31 62.23
N ILE A 12 36.64 -14.27 62.34
CA ILE A 12 35.75 -14.25 61.15
C ILE A 12 35.68 -12.82 60.66
N LEU A 13 36.34 -12.55 59.52
CA LEU A 13 36.25 -11.28 58.81
C LEU A 13 35.03 -11.31 57.90
N ALA A 14 33.95 -10.59 58.30
CA ALA A 14 32.77 -10.41 57.48
C ALA A 14 33.07 -9.45 56.32
N ILE A 15 33.23 -9.99 55.12
CA ILE A 15 33.33 -9.21 53.88
C ILE A 15 31.94 -8.82 53.46
N VAL A 16 31.56 -7.56 53.74
CA VAL A 16 30.35 -6.94 53.17
C VAL A 16 30.66 -6.62 51.72
N THR A 17 30.19 -7.47 50.81
CA THR A 17 30.20 -7.18 49.35
C THR A 17 29.09 -6.16 49.08
N ALA A 18 29.45 -4.89 48.97
CA ALA A 18 28.61 -3.88 48.35
C ALA A 18 28.40 -4.25 46.90
N ARG A 19 27.22 -4.80 46.57
CA ARG A 19 26.76 -4.90 45.20
C ARG A 19 26.50 -3.48 44.71
N GLY A 20 27.51 -2.91 44.05
CA GLY A 20 27.31 -1.72 43.20
C GLY A 20 26.25 -2.05 42.15
N ALA A 21 25.11 -1.39 42.22
CA ALA A 21 24.16 -1.34 41.12
C ALA A 21 24.88 -0.65 39.95
N ALA A 22 25.47 -1.47 39.06
CA ALA A 22 25.89 -0.97 37.78
C ALA A 22 24.62 -0.48 37.07
N SER A 23 24.43 0.83 37.07
CA SER A 23 23.53 1.53 36.16
C SER A 23 23.97 1.07 34.76
N GLN A 24 23.18 0.17 34.15
CA GLN A 24 23.28 -0.09 32.73
C GLN A 24 22.94 1.23 32.05
N SER A 25 23.96 1.99 31.67
CA SER A 25 23.83 3.02 30.65
C SER A 25 23.27 2.29 29.45
N ALA A 26 21.99 2.59 29.14
CA ALA A 26 21.39 2.17 27.89
C ALA A 26 22.35 2.65 26.77
N THR A 27 23.06 1.73 26.18
CA THR A 27 23.73 1.96 24.89
C THR A 27 22.66 2.56 24.01
N ALA A 28 22.92 3.72 23.41
CA ALA A 28 22.08 4.32 22.40
C ALA A 28 21.79 3.22 21.38
N GLY A 29 20.61 2.61 21.50
CA GLY A 29 20.28 1.38 20.78
C GLY A 29 20.36 1.67 19.29
N GLU A 30 20.96 0.76 18.56
CA GLU A 30 21.00 0.79 17.10
C GLU A 30 19.57 1.04 16.59
N MET A 31 19.43 2.05 15.71
CA MET A 31 18.12 2.42 15.15
C MET A 31 17.46 1.18 14.52
N PRO A 32 16.24 0.81 14.93
CA PRO A 32 15.60 -0.37 14.36
C PRO A 32 15.50 -0.23 12.86
N ALA A 33 15.84 -1.31 12.16
CA ALA A 33 15.83 -1.36 10.71
C ALA A 33 14.73 -2.29 10.20
N LEU A 34 14.14 -1.95 9.06
CA LEU A 34 13.23 -2.82 8.32
C LEU A 34 13.51 -2.74 6.82
N ARG A 35 13.29 -3.84 6.13
CA ARG A 35 13.36 -3.93 4.67
C ARG A 35 11.95 -3.77 4.11
N HIS A 36 11.77 -2.75 3.26
CA HIS A 36 10.47 -2.40 2.73
C HIS A 36 10.39 -2.61 1.22
N ALA A 37 9.38 -3.33 0.76
CA ALA A 37 8.99 -3.41 -0.64
C ALA A 37 7.91 -2.37 -0.92
N ASP A 38 8.26 -1.34 -1.69
CA ASP A 38 7.38 -0.20 -1.95
C ASP A 38 6.56 -0.38 -3.25
N ALA A 39 5.44 0.35 -3.35
CA ALA A 39 4.62 0.42 -4.54
C ALA A 39 5.33 1.14 -5.69
N GLU A 40 4.69 1.18 -6.86
CA GLU A 40 5.18 1.90 -8.05
C GLU A 40 4.38 3.18 -8.30
N GLY A 41 4.96 4.08 -9.09
CA GLY A 41 4.31 5.30 -9.57
C GLY A 41 3.87 6.24 -8.43
N LEU A 42 2.76 6.95 -8.65
CA LEU A 42 2.24 7.93 -7.69
C LEU A 42 1.69 7.32 -6.39
N ALA A 43 1.41 6.04 -6.35
CA ALA A 43 1.00 5.35 -5.13
C ALA A 43 2.04 5.46 -4.01
N ARG A 44 3.31 5.62 -4.38
CA ARG A 44 4.43 5.77 -3.44
C ARG A 44 4.70 7.20 -2.97
N LEU A 45 3.84 8.17 -3.32
CA LEU A 45 4.07 9.57 -2.96
C LEU A 45 4.33 9.78 -1.46
N PRO A 46 3.53 9.23 -0.52
CA PRO A 46 3.82 9.37 0.91
C PRO A 46 5.17 8.79 1.31
N PHE A 47 5.54 7.63 0.75
CA PHE A 47 6.82 6.99 1.02
C PHE A 47 8.01 7.84 0.54
N ILE A 48 7.93 8.37 -0.70
CA ILE A 48 8.97 9.25 -1.26
C ILE A 48 9.10 10.53 -0.45
N VAL A 49 7.97 11.12 -0.03
CA VAL A 49 7.99 12.29 0.86
C VAL A 49 8.66 11.95 2.19
N ALA A 50 8.33 10.79 2.79
CA ALA A 50 8.97 10.36 4.03
C ALA A 50 10.48 10.19 3.89
N GLN A 51 10.96 9.67 2.76
CA GLN A 51 12.38 9.56 2.45
C GLN A 51 13.03 10.93 2.23
N GLN A 52 12.49 11.78 1.34
CA GLN A 52 13.10 13.06 0.97
C GLN A 52 13.07 14.10 2.11
N LYS A 53 12.15 13.95 3.06
CA LYS A 53 12.03 14.83 4.25
C LYS A 53 12.65 14.24 5.50
N ASP A 54 13.36 13.10 5.39
CA ASP A 54 14.01 12.40 6.50
C ASP A 54 13.05 11.97 7.63
N PHE A 55 11.75 11.80 7.35
CA PHE A 55 10.77 11.47 8.38
C PHE A 55 11.01 10.08 8.98
N PHE A 56 11.60 9.14 8.25
CA PHE A 56 12.01 7.86 8.82
C PHE A 56 13.11 8.02 9.85
N ALA A 57 14.15 8.80 9.55
CA ALA A 57 15.23 9.09 10.50
C ALA A 57 14.72 9.87 11.71
N GLN A 58 13.86 10.88 11.50
CA GLN A 58 13.21 11.65 12.57
C GLN A 58 12.34 10.76 13.48
N ALA A 59 11.69 9.76 12.94
CA ALA A 59 10.92 8.78 13.70
C ALA A 59 11.82 7.72 14.38
N GLY A 60 13.13 7.71 14.08
CA GLY A 60 14.09 6.78 14.64
C GLY A 60 13.99 5.37 14.05
N VAL A 61 13.73 5.23 12.76
CA VAL A 61 13.71 3.96 12.05
C VAL A 61 14.52 4.05 10.75
N ARG A 62 15.33 3.04 10.46
CA ARG A 62 16.01 2.88 9.18
C ARG A 62 15.15 2.03 8.26
N VAL A 63 14.90 2.50 7.04
CA VAL A 63 14.12 1.79 6.03
C VAL A 63 15.02 1.48 4.83
N ASP A 64 15.30 0.19 4.64
CA ASP A 64 16.08 -0.33 3.52
C ASP A 64 15.10 -0.73 2.40
N VAL A 65 15.08 0.03 1.29
CA VAL A 65 14.15 -0.23 0.18
C VAL A 65 14.61 -1.43 -0.63
N ILE A 66 13.74 -2.41 -0.76
CA ILE A 66 13.94 -3.55 -1.64
C ILE A 66 13.50 -3.15 -3.04
N LYS A 67 14.46 -2.91 -3.92
CA LYS A 67 14.20 -2.69 -5.35
C LYS A 67 13.79 -4.02 -6.00
N ASP A 68 12.94 -3.94 -7.00
CA ASP A 68 12.50 -5.09 -7.82
C ASP A 68 11.61 -6.12 -7.08
N ALA A 69 11.04 -5.75 -5.94
CA ALA A 69 10.11 -6.63 -5.24
C ALA A 69 8.80 -6.85 -6.01
N ILE A 70 8.36 -5.83 -6.77
CA ILE A 70 7.09 -5.81 -7.51
C ILE A 70 7.33 -5.79 -9.03
N ALA A 71 8.42 -5.17 -9.48
CA ALA A 71 8.81 -5.04 -10.87
C ALA A 71 9.73 -6.18 -11.29
N GLY A 72 9.23 -7.40 -11.45
CA GLY A 72 9.94 -8.41 -12.23
C GLY A 72 9.90 -8.07 -13.72
N PRO A 73 10.88 -8.52 -14.54
CA PRO A 73 10.89 -8.30 -15.99
C PRO A 73 9.64 -8.86 -16.69
N ASP A 74 8.84 -9.66 -16.02
CA ASP A 74 7.59 -10.26 -16.48
C ASP A 74 6.37 -9.67 -15.79
N SER A 75 6.18 -8.34 -15.90
CA SER A 75 4.97 -7.67 -15.37
C SER A 75 3.65 -8.24 -15.91
N ASN A 76 3.69 -8.95 -17.04
CA ASN A 76 2.57 -9.69 -17.63
C ASN A 76 2.68 -11.22 -17.43
N SER A 77 3.62 -11.71 -16.61
CA SER A 77 3.71 -13.14 -16.33
C SER A 77 2.45 -13.67 -15.65
N GLN A 78 2.17 -14.97 -15.82
CA GLN A 78 1.06 -15.63 -15.12
C GLN A 78 1.16 -15.49 -13.59
N ALA A 79 2.37 -15.35 -13.03
CA ALA A 79 2.60 -15.11 -11.61
C ALA A 79 2.19 -13.68 -11.21
N ALA A 80 2.56 -12.68 -12.01
CA ALA A 80 2.12 -11.28 -11.79
C ALA A 80 0.61 -11.14 -11.94
N LEU A 81 -0.01 -11.85 -12.88
CA LEU A 81 -1.46 -11.87 -13.08
C LEU A 81 -2.20 -12.62 -11.94
N LYS A 82 -1.53 -13.52 -11.23
CA LYS A 82 -2.09 -14.16 -10.03
C LYS A 82 -2.10 -13.23 -8.82
N GLY A 83 -1.44 -12.08 -8.91
CA GLY A 83 -1.59 -11.00 -7.95
C GLY A 83 -1.08 -11.32 -6.57
N TYR A 84 0.12 -11.82 -6.48
CA TYR A 84 0.74 -12.19 -5.24
C TYR A 84 1.97 -11.32 -4.98
N GLU A 85 2.12 -10.81 -3.76
CA GLU A 85 3.31 -10.09 -3.34
C GLU A 85 4.25 -11.03 -2.58
N PRO A 86 5.15 -11.75 -3.27
CA PRO A 86 5.98 -12.77 -2.64
C PRO A 86 7.10 -12.17 -1.76
N SER A 87 7.34 -10.86 -1.84
CA SER A 87 8.47 -10.22 -1.15
C SER A 87 8.35 -10.27 0.37
N ILE A 88 7.14 -10.29 0.92
CA ILE A 88 6.87 -10.37 2.37
C ILE A 88 6.62 -11.79 2.86
N GLU A 89 6.47 -12.77 1.98
CA GLU A 89 6.23 -14.15 2.38
C GLU A 89 7.43 -14.76 3.14
N ARG A 90 7.18 -15.90 3.79
CA ARG A 90 8.24 -16.59 4.56
C ARG A 90 9.44 -16.88 3.67
N GLY A 91 10.61 -16.34 4.04
CA GLY A 91 11.82 -16.39 3.23
C GLY A 91 11.92 -15.28 2.18
N GLY A 92 10.94 -14.40 2.09
CA GLY A 92 10.98 -13.21 1.24
C GLY A 92 12.03 -12.20 1.68
N ARG A 93 12.36 -11.28 0.77
CA ARG A 93 13.41 -10.28 1.01
C ARG A 93 12.94 -9.09 1.83
N ALA A 94 11.63 -8.83 1.89
CA ALA A 94 11.05 -7.72 2.63
C ALA A 94 10.51 -8.15 4.00
N ASP A 95 10.50 -7.21 4.93
CA ASP A 95 9.91 -7.34 6.26
C ASP A 95 8.51 -6.71 6.27
N MET A 96 8.32 -5.68 5.44
CA MET A 96 7.12 -4.92 5.26
C MET A 96 6.94 -4.59 3.78
N ALA A 97 5.72 -4.43 3.31
CA ALA A 97 5.44 -4.05 1.93
C ALA A 97 4.21 -3.15 1.83
N THR A 98 4.23 -2.28 0.82
CA THR A 98 3.01 -1.63 0.33
C THR A 98 2.35 -2.55 -0.69
N ALA A 99 1.26 -3.18 -0.32
CA ALA A 99 0.55 -4.16 -1.14
C ALA A 99 -0.77 -3.61 -1.69
N ASN A 100 -1.10 -3.96 -2.94
CA ASN A 100 -2.43 -3.73 -3.48
C ASN A 100 -3.46 -4.54 -2.68
N GLY A 101 -4.52 -3.89 -2.21
CA GLY A 101 -5.48 -4.47 -1.29
C GLY A 101 -6.16 -5.74 -1.80
N GLY A 102 -6.48 -5.80 -3.09
CA GLY A 102 -7.08 -7.01 -3.68
C GLY A 102 -6.10 -8.18 -3.73
N PHE A 103 -4.85 -7.94 -4.10
CA PHE A 103 -3.81 -8.97 -4.06
C PHE A 103 -3.50 -9.44 -2.64
N PHE A 104 -3.48 -8.51 -1.70
CA PHE A 104 -3.34 -8.83 -0.29
C PHE A 104 -4.49 -9.72 0.22
N ILE A 105 -5.75 -9.39 -0.13
CA ILE A 105 -6.92 -10.23 0.20
C ILE A 105 -6.72 -11.64 -0.37
N ASN A 106 -6.34 -11.75 -1.65
CA ASN A 106 -6.08 -13.04 -2.28
C ASN A 106 -4.97 -13.84 -1.58
N ALA A 107 -3.88 -13.19 -1.19
CA ALA A 107 -2.79 -13.83 -0.45
C ALA A 107 -3.28 -14.43 0.88
N VAL A 108 -4.04 -13.66 1.67
CA VAL A 108 -4.62 -14.14 2.95
C VAL A 108 -5.59 -15.32 2.73
N LEU A 109 -6.44 -15.26 1.70
CA LEU A 109 -7.33 -16.38 1.32
C LEU A 109 -6.55 -17.63 0.90
N ASN A 110 -5.30 -17.46 0.46
CA ASN A 110 -4.40 -18.59 0.11
C ASN A 110 -3.42 -18.96 1.23
N GLY A 111 -3.65 -18.47 2.45
CA GLY A 111 -2.93 -18.92 3.65
C GLY A 111 -1.73 -18.07 4.04
N SER A 112 -1.55 -16.89 3.44
CA SER A 112 -0.55 -15.92 3.93
C SER A 112 -0.86 -15.48 5.37
N ASP A 113 0.17 -15.34 6.19
CA ASP A 113 0.07 -14.77 7.54
C ASP A 113 0.23 -13.23 7.55
N ALA A 114 0.22 -12.62 6.37
CA ALA A 114 0.27 -11.17 6.22
C ALA A 114 -0.96 -10.48 6.84
N VAL A 115 -0.73 -9.29 7.38
CA VAL A 115 -1.75 -8.45 7.99
C VAL A 115 -1.51 -6.99 7.62
N ALA A 116 -2.57 -6.26 7.30
CA ALA A 116 -2.52 -4.83 7.07
C ALA A 116 -2.43 -4.08 8.40
N VAL A 117 -1.47 -3.16 8.51
CA VAL A 117 -1.20 -2.36 9.71
C VAL A 117 -1.41 -0.86 9.48
N GLY A 118 -1.63 -0.45 8.24
CA GLY A 118 -1.85 0.94 7.83
C GLY A 118 -2.23 1.05 6.37
N VAL A 119 -2.43 2.27 5.89
CA VAL A 119 -2.81 2.57 4.51
C VAL A 119 -1.87 3.60 3.92
N GLN A 120 -1.39 3.35 2.72
CA GLN A 120 -0.61 4.31 1.96
C GLN A 120 -1.49 5.10 0.99
N THR A 121 -2.39 4.42 0.28
CA THR A 121 -3.35 5.06 -0.62
C THR A 121 -4.75 4.51 -0.36
N ALA A 122 -5.68 5.39 -0.02
CA ALA A 122 -7.04 5.00 0.32
C ALA A 122 -7.91 4.83 -0.92
N ASN A 123 -8.17 5.90 -1.64
CA ASN A 123 -9.18 5.93 -2.70
C ASN A 123 -8.62 6.53 -4.00
N PRO A 124 -7.76 5.79 -4.72
CA PRO A 124 -7.21 6.31 -5.98
C PRO A 124 -8.31 6.47 -7.02
N VAL A 125 -8.23 7.58 -7.74
CA VAL A 125 -9.16 7.84 -8.84
C VAL A 125 -8.66 7.09 -10.07
N TYR A 126 -9.40 6.07 -10.48
CA TYR A 126 -9.25 5.44 -11.79
C TYR A 126 -10.39 5.87 -12.69
N SER A 127 -10.05 6.14 -13.92
CA SER A 127 -11.01 6.54 -14.93
C SER A 127 -11.30 5.35 -15.85
N LEU A 128 -12.57 5.08 -16.10
CA LEU A 128 -13.00 4.23 -17.21
C LEU A 128 -12.98 5.10 -18.46
N ILE A 129 -11.90 5.00 -19.24
CA ILE A 129 -11.74 5.74 -20.50
C ILE A 129 -12.27 4.91 -21.64
N ALA A 130 -13.11 5.51 -22.46
CA ALA A 130 -13.79 4.85 -23.55
C ALA A 130 -13.49 5.52 -24.90
N ARG A 131 -13.67 4.75 -25.97
CA ARG A 131 -13.63 5.22 -27.37
C ARG A 131 -14.85 6.12 -27.66
N PRO A 132 -14.76 7.01 -28.67
CA PRO A 132 -15.82 7.98 -28.98
C PRO A 132 -17.21 7.39 -29.23
N GLU A 133 -17.27 6.15 -29.77
CA GLU A 133 -18.52 5.45 -30.06
C GLU A 133 -19.20 4.84 -28.81
N ILE A 134 -18.50 4.69 -27.69
CA ILE A 134 -19.02 4.16 -26.44
C ILE A 134 -19.51 5.36 -25.60
N ARG A 135 -20.77 5.69 -25.67
CA ARG A 135 -21.33 6.89 -25.02
C ARG A 135 -21.99 6.61 -23.69
N THR A 136 -22.40 5.36 -23.46
CA THR A 136 -23.07 4.91 -22.25
C THR A 136 -22.45 3.62 -21.76
N TYR A 137 -22.71 3.26 -20.50
CA TYR A 137 -22.27 1.96 -19.98
C TYR A 137 -22.90 0.80 -20.77
N ALA A 138 -24.14 0.94 -21.26
CA ALA A 138 -24.83 -0.09 -22.04
C ALA A 138 -24.08 -0.44 -23.33
N ASP A 139 -23.37 0.52 -23.94
CA ASP A 139 -22.58 0.30 -25.15
C ASP A 139 -21.37 -0.62 -24.93
N LEU A 140 -21.01 -0.88 -23.68
CA LEU A 140 -19.93 -1.81 -23.30
C LEU A 140 -20.34 -3.29 -23.43
N LYS A 141 -21.65 -3.59 -23.54
CA LYS A 141 -22.10 -4.99 -23.66
C LYS A 141 -21.54 -5.64 -24.93
N GLY A 142 -20.97 -6.82 -24.76
CA GLY A 142 -20.30 -7.58 -25.84
C GLY A 142 -18.95 -7.00 -26.28
N LYS A 143 -18.44 -5.95 -25.65
CA LYS A 143 -17.17 -5.32 -26.00
C LYS A 143 -16.01 -5.85 -25.14
N THR A 144 -14.78 -5.63 -25.62
CA THR A 144 -13.58 -5.88 -24.82
C THR A 144 -13.27 -4.67 -23.95
N ILE A 145 -13.17 -4.91 -22.64
CA ILE A 145 -12.71 -3.93 -21.64
C ILE A 145 -11.39 -4.43 -21.09
N THR A 146 -10.36 -3.59 -21.16
CA THR A 146 -9.04 -3.95 -20.64
C THR A 146 -8.84 -3.35 -19.25
N LEU A 147 -8.63 -4.24 -18.31
CA LEU A 147 -8.36 -3.91 -16.91
C LEU A 147 -6.99 -4.46 -16.51
N THR A 148 -6.64 -4.39 -15.24
CA THR A 148 -5.45 -5.02 -14.67
C THR A 148 -5.67 -6.52 -14.41
N ALA A 149 -4.91 -7.12 -13.51
CA ALA A 149 -5.12 -8.53 -13.12
C ALA A 149 -6.45 -8.73 -12.36
N PRO A 150 -7.01 -9.94 -12.35
CA PRO A 150 -8.31 -10.21 -11.73
C PRO A 150 -8.45 -9.72 -10.29
N TRP A 151 -7.45 -9.98 -9.45
CA TRP A 151 -7.45 -9.59 -8.04
C TRP A 151 -6.94 -8.15 -7.77
N ASP A 152 -6.55 -7.42 -8.79
CA ASP A 152 -6.13 -6.04 -8.62
C ASP A 152 -7.31 -5.17 -8.16
N GLY A 153 -7.06 -4.28 -7.20
CA GLY A 153 -8.07 -3.35 -6.70
C GLY A 153 -8.71 -2.50 -7.79
N ILE A 154 -7.96 -2.16 -8.88
CA ILE A 154 -8.51 -1.46 -10.05
C ILE A 154 -9.59 -2.32 -10.70
N THR A 155 -9.30 -3.60 -10.95
CA THR A 155 -10.25 -4.52 -11.58
C THR A 155 -11.48 -4.73 -10.70
N LEU A 156 -11.28 -4.96 -9.40
CA LEU A 156 -12.37 -5.18 -8.45
C LEU A 156 -13.30 -3.94 -8.40
N THR A 157 -12.72 -2.76 -8.26
CA THR A 157 -13.50 -1.51 -8.16
C THR A 157 -14.16 -1.14 -9.49
N THR A 158 -13.47 -1.36 -10.63
CA THR A 158 -14.07 -1.10 -11.96
C THR A 158 -15.23 -2.07 -12.24
N ARG A 159 -15.12 -3.34 -11.82
CA ARG A 159 -16.24 -4.28 -11.93
C ARG A 159 -17.43 -3.88 -11.07
N ALA A 160 -17.18 -3.36 -9.86
CA ALA A 160 -18.23 -2.83 -9.00
C ALA A 160 -18.92 -1.62 -9.65
N LEU A 161 -18.16 -0.69 -10.23
CA LEU A 161 -18.69 0.43 -11.01
C LEU A 161 -19.58 -0.05 -12.18
N LEU A 162 -19.09 -0.99 -12.97
CA LEU A 162 -19.83 -1.55 -14.09
C LEU A 162 -21.14 -2.22 -13.62
N ALA A 163 -21.11 -2.98 -12.53
CA ALA A 163 -22.27 -3.64 -11.96
C ALA A 163 -23.34 -2.66 -11.49
N GLN A 164 -22.95 -1.52 -10.90
CA GLN A 164 -23.89 -0.44 -10.52
C GLN A 164 -24.63 0.15 -11.73
N HIS A 165 -24.01 0.10 -12.91
CA HIS A 165 -24.61 0.53 -14.18
C HIS A 165 -25.23 -0.62 -15.00
N GLY A 166 -25.50 -1.78 -14.37
CA GLY A 166 -26.17 -2.92 -15.01
C GLY A 166 -25.31 -3.71 -16.00
N ILE A 167 -23.98 -3.61 -15.88
CA ILE A 167 -23.03 -4.39 -16.68
C ILE A 167 -22.44 -5.50 -15.79
N GLY A 168 -22.94 -6.71 -15.96
CA GLY A 168 -22.50 -7.88 -15.20
C GLY A 168 -21.15 -8.45 -15.69
N LYS A 169 -20.61 -9.37 -14.92
CA LYS A 169 -19.29 -9.97 -15.21
C LYS A 169 -19.18 -10.71 -16.54
N ASN A 170 -20.32 -11.14 -17.10
CA ASN A 170 -20.41 -11.89 -18.36
C ASN A 170 -20.89 -11.00 -19.55
N ASP A 171 -21.17 -9.71 -19.30
CA ASP A 171 -21.69 -8.80 -20.32
C ASP A 171 -20.59 -8.21 -21.20
N PHE A 172 -19.30 -8.46 -20.88
CA PHE A 172 -18.17 -7.96 -21.63
C PHE A 172 -17.01 -8.95 -21.62
N THR A 173 -16.11 -8.85 -22.59
CA THR A 173 -14.85 -9.60 -22.59
C THR A 173 -13.84 -8.86 -21.73
N PHE A 174 -13.37 -9.51 -20.66
CA PHE A 174 -12.28 -9.00 -19.83
C PHE A 174 -10.93 -9.39 -20.40
N GLU A 175 -10.10 -8.42 -20.67
CA GLU A 175 -8.70 -8.62 -21.06
C GLU A 175 -7.78 -8.01 -20.01
N ALA A 176 -6.83 -8.80 -19.49
CA ALA A 176 -5.90 -8.38 -18.46
C ALA A 176 -4.62 -7.80 -19.07
N ILE A 177 -4.40 -6.51 -18.90
CA ILE A 177 -3.14 -5.82 -19.23
C ILE A 177 -2.72 -4.99 -18.03
N ARG A 178 -1.59 -5.31 -17.40
CA ARG A 178 -1.18 -4.70 -16.14
C ARG A 178 -0.84 -3.22 -16.29
N MET A 179 -0.03 -2.88 -17.27
CA MET A 179 0.49 -1.51 -17.44
C MET A 179 -0.54 -0.58 -18.09
N SER A 180 -0.71 0.62 -17.51
CA SER A 180 -1.70 1.61 -17.95
C SER A 180 -1.43 2.09 -19.37
N ASP A 181 -0.16 2.30 -19.71
CA ASP A 181 0.26 2.73 -21.05
C ASP A 181 -0.04 1.65 -22.12
N ALA A 182 0.18 0.38 -21.78
CA ALA A 182 -0.16 -0.72 -22.68
C ALA A 182 -1.69 -0.83 -22.90
N ARG A 183 -2.50 -0.52 -21.88
CA ARG A 183 -3.96 -0.42 -22.04
C ARG A 183 -4.34 0.75 -22.95
N LEU A 184 -3.66 1.90 -22.82
CA LEU A 184 -3.88 3.04 -23.71
C LEU A 184 -3.54 2.70 -25.16
N GLU A 185 -2.48 1.97 -25.40
CA GLU A 185 -2.14 1.49 -26.75
C GLU A 185 -3.21 0.51 -27.30
N CYS A 186 -3.79 -0.36 -26.46
CA CYS A 186 -4.94 -1.18 -26.84
C CYS A 186 -6.11 -0.32 -27.31
N LEU A 187 -6.43 0.76 -26.60
CA LEU A 187 -7.51 1.69 -26.93
C LEU A 187 -7.25 2.42 -28.24
N LYS A 188 -6.03 2.96 -28.44
CA LYS A 188 -5.59 3.63 -29.67
C LYS A 188 -5.65 2.71 -30.89
N ALA A 189 -5.24 1.45 -30.72
CA ALA A 189 -5.27 0.46 -31.77
C ALA A 189 -6.68 -0.07 -32.10
N GLY A 190 -7.71 0.34 -31.37
CA GLY A 190 -9.08 -0.15 -31.58
C GLY A 190 -9.33 -1.59 -31.15
N LYS A 191 -8.41 -2.20 -30.40
CA LYS A 191 -8.51 -3.58 -29.94
C LYS A 191 -9.43 -3.74 -28.72
N CYS A 192 -9.64 -2.66 -27.97
CA CYS A 192 -10.56 -2.62 -26.83
C CYS A 192 -11.45 -1.37 -26.90
N ALA A 193 -12.64 -1.46 -26.32
CA ALA A 193 -13.64 -0.39 -26.33
C ALA A 193 -13.45 0.59 -25.16
N ALA A 194 -12.97 0.08 -24.04
CA ALA A 194 -12.69 0.89 -22.85
C ALA A 194 -11.52 0.28 -22.04
N ILE A 195 -10.89 1.13 -21.25
CA ILE A 195 -9.79 0.78 -20.36
C ILE A 195 -9.99 1.39 -18.96
N ALA A 196 -9.52 0.71 -17.93
CA ALA A 196 -9.28 1.36 -16.65
C ALA A 196 -7.91 2.07 -16.71
N ALA A 197 -7.88 3.38 -16.57
CA ALA A 197 -6.67 4.18 -16.62
C ALA A 197 -6.41 4.89 -15.29
N VAL A 198 -5.16 4.83 -14.83
CA VAL A 198 -4.71 5.59 -13.65
C VAL A 198 -4.10 6.91 -14.09
N HIS A 199 -4.03 7.87 -13.19
CA HIS A 199 -3.22 9.07 -13.41
C HIS A 199 -1.73 8.72 -13.61
N PRO A 200 -1.02 9.34 -14.57
CA PRO A 200 -1.49 10.39 -15.50
C PRO A 200 -2.11 9.86 -16.81
N THR A 201 -2.13 8.55 -17.05
CA THR A 201 -2.52 7.95 -18.35
C THR A 201 -3.95 8.32 -18.77
N ASP A 202 -4.88 8.49 -17.83
CA ASP A 202 -6.24 8.92 -18.13
C ASP A 202 -6.29 10.38 -18.65
N ILE A 203 -5.47 11.26 -18.10
CA ILE A 203 -5.33 12.65 -18.56
C ILE A 203 -4.70 12.66 -19.96
N GLN A 204 -3.66 11.86 -20.19
CA GLN A 204 -3.02 11.72 -21.50
C GLN A 204 -4.02 11.19 -22.56
N ALA A 205 -4.83 10.19 -22.19
CA ALA A 205 -5.85 9.64 -23.09
C ALA A 205 -6.85 10.71 -23.53
N ILE A 206 -7.40 11.49 -22.59
CA ILE A 206 -8.37 12.55 -22.87
C ILE A 206 -7.74 13.65 -23.72
N ASN A 207 -6.49 14.01 -23.44
CA ASN A 207 -5.78 15.08 -24.16
C ASN A 207 -5.14 14.61 -25.49
N SER A 208 -5.30 13.33 -25.87
CA SER A 208 -4.69 12.77 -27.07
C SER A 208 -5.21 13.32 -28.42
N GLY A 209 -6.34 14.02 -28.41
CA GLY A 209 -7.02 14.46 -29.64
C GLY A 209 -7.77 13.36 -30.39
N LEU A 210 -7.81 12.13 -29.86
CA LEU A 210 -8.45 10.97 -30.49
C LEU A 210 -9.94 10.82 -30.11
N GLY A 211 -10.49 11.79 -29.39
CA GLY A 211 -11.90 11.79 -28.96
C GLY A 211 -12.19 10.82 -27.82
N PHE A 212 -11.19 10.23 -27.19
CA PHE A 212 -11.39 9.42 -26.00
C PHE A 212 -11.96 10.27 -24.87
N HIS A 213 -12.83 9.69 -24.08
CA HIS A 213 -13.49 10.40 -22.99
C HIS A 213 -13.64 9.50 -21.76
N ARG A 214 -13.86 10.14 -20.64
CA ARG A 214 -14.15 9.46 -19.38
C ARG A 214 -15.63 9.08 -19.34
N LEU A 215 -15.91 7.79 -19.29
CA LEU A 215 -17.26 7.27 -19.12
C LEU A 215 -17.69 7.32 -17.64
N GLY A 216 -16.75 7.12 -16.73
CA GLY A 216 -16.96 7.21 -15.30
C GLY A 216 -15.66 7.06 -14.53
N THR A 217 -15.75 7.10 -13.20
CA THR A 217 -14.61 6.91 -12.29
C THR A 217 -14.92 5.89 -11.20
N THR A 218 -13.91 5.25 -10.69
CA THR A 218 -14.04 4.29 -9.57
C THR A 218 -14.56 4.94 -8.28
N VAL A 219 -14.48 6.26 -8.16
CA VAL A 219 -15.07 7.01 -7.02
C VAL A 219 -16.58 6.78 -6.92
N GLU A 220 -17.24 6.57 -8.05
CA GLU A 220 -18.70 6.30 -8.12
C GLU A 220 -19.05 4.95 -7.49
N ALA A 221 -18.15 3.97 -7.52
CA ALA A 221 -18.35 2.66 -6.88
C ALA A 221 -18.35 2.73 -5.34
N GLY A 222 -17.87 3.83 -4.79
CA GLY A 222 -17.72 4.05 -3.35
C GLY A 222 -16.26 3.95 -2.88
N PRO A 223 -15.98 4.39 -1.64
CA PRO A 223 -14.64 4.42 -1.11
C PRO A 223 -14.08 3.01 -0.91
N VAL A 224 -12.80 2.83 -1.23
CA VAL A 224 -12.05 1.59 -1.03
C VAL A 224 -10.72 1.84 -0.37
N THR A 225 -10.14 0.82 0.25
CA THR A 225 -8.75 0.82 0.69
C THR A 225 -7.91 0.18 -0.39
N PHE A 226 -7.03 0.95 -1.04
CA PHE A 226 -6.36 0.48 -2.24
C PHE A 226 -4.96 -0.08 -1.99
N TYR A 227 -4.04 0.72 -1.42
CA TYR A 227 -2.71 0.24 -1.01
C TYR A 227 -2.61 0.21 0.50
N VAL A 228 -2.31 -0.97 1.03
CA VAL A 228 -2.14 -1.24 2.45
C VAL A 228 -0.68 -1.49 2.79
N GLU A 229 -0.28 -1.05 3.97
CA GLU A 229 1.00 -1.43 4.57
C GLU A 229 0.83 -2.77 5.24
N VAL A 230 1.56 -3.78 4.77
CA VAL A 230 1.43 -5.16 5.24
C VAL A 230 2.72 -5.67 5.85
N VAL A 231 2.56 -6.49 6.88
CA VAL A 231 3.64 -7.20 7.57
C VAL A 231 3.22 -8.65 7.80
N ARG A 232 4.17 -9.58 7.97
CA ARG A 232 3.85 -10.91 8.50
C ARG A 232 3.60 -10.84 10.00
N ARG A 233 2.52 -11.46 10.50
CA ARG A 233 2.18 -11.49 11.93
C ARG A 233 3.29 -12.05 12.79
N GLU A 234 3.96 -13.11 12.33
CA GLU A 234 5.09 -13.72 13.03
C GLU A 234 6.22 -12.70 13.24
N TRP A 235 6.59 -11.98 12.18
CA TRP A 235 7.65 -10.97 12.24
C TRP A 235 7.24 -9.76 13.10
N ALA A 236 6.01 -9.31 12.98
CA ALA A 236 5.47 -8.14 13.69
C ALA A 236 5.52 -8.29 15.22
N ARG A 237 5.35 -9.51 15.73
CA ARG A 237 5.39 -9.78 17.20
C ARG A 237 6.68 -9.35 17.84
N THR A 238 7.82 -9.41 17.14
CA THR A 238 9.15 -9.09 17.66
C THR A 238 9.67 -7.74 17.20
N ARG A 239 8.94 -7.04 16.33
CA ARG A 239 9.37 -5.79 15.68
C ARG A 239 8.35 -4.65 15.79
N GLN A 240 7.56 -4.65 16.83
CA GLN A 240 6.49 -3.66 17.06
C GLN A 240 7.02 -2.22 17.02
N ASP A 241 8.15 -1.94 17.64
CA ASP A 241 8.75 -0.60 17.68
C ASP A 241 9.12 -0.09 16.27
N ALA A 242 9.70 -0.94 15.43
CA ALA A 242 10.04 -0.57 14.05
C ALA A 242 8.79 -0.23 13.23
N ILE A 243 7.73 -1.03 13.35
CA ILE A 243 6.46 -0.81 12.65
C ILE A 243 5.82 0.51 13.11
N VAL A 244 5.74 0.74 14.42
CA VAL A 244 5.14 1.96 14.99
C VAL A 244 5.89 3.21 14.53
N ARG A 245 7.23 3.19 14.52
CA ARG A 245 8.06 4.29 14.03
C ARG A 245 7.88 4.51 12.53
N TYR A 246 7.83 3.45 11.74
CA TYR A 246 7.53 3.53 10.31
C TYR A 246 6.18 4.21 10.06
N LEU A 247 5.13 3.77 10.73
CA LEU A 247 3.79 4.35 10.58
C LEU A 247 3.74 5.84 11.01
N ARG A 248 4.48 6.23 12.04
CA ARG A 248 4.63 7.65 12.44
C ARG A 248 5.29 8.49 11.34
N ALA A 249 6.31 7.96 10.69
CA ALA A 249 6.97 8.63 9.56
C ALA A 249 6.01 8.79 8.37
N GLN A 250 5.26 7.75 8.03
CA GLN A 250 4.23 7.80 6.99
C GLN A 250 3.14 8.83 7.32
N ALA A 251 2.67 8.85 8.57
CA ALA A 251 1.71 9.84 9.03
C ALA A 251 2.25 11.28 8.91
N ALA A 252 3.52 11.49 9.20
CA ALA A 252 4.16 12.81 9.02
C ALA A 252 4.21 13.20 7.54
N ALA A 253 4.52 12.25 6.64
CA ALA A 253 4.53 12.48 5.20
C ALA A 253 3.14 12.84 4.67
N MET A 254 2.10 12.16 5.11
CA MET A 254 0.72 12.46 4.70
C MET A 254 0.28 13.85 5.19
N ARG A 255 0.57 14.20 6.43
CA ARG A 255 0.32 15.56 6.94
C ARG A 255 1.09 16.62 6.14
N PHE A 256 2.34 16.33 5.75
CA PHE A 256 3.13 17.23 4.90
C PHE A 256 2.48 17.43 3.53
N ILE A 257 1.98 16.36 2.90
CA ILE A 257 1.31 16.41 1.59
C ILE A 257 0.00 17.21 1.67
N HIS A 258 -0.76 17.04 2.75
CA HIS A 258 -2.03 17.74 2.95
C HIS A 258 -1.88 19.21 3.34
N ASP A 259 -0.72 19.65 3.84
CA ASP A 259 -0.50 21.05 4.21
C ASP A 259 -0.35 21.93 2.94
N PRO A 260 -1.26 22.89 2.73
CA PRO A 260 -1.18 23.79 1.56
C PRO A 260 0.14 24.56 1.42
N LYS A 261 0.86 24.76 2.52
CA LYS A 261 2.16 25.44 2.52
C LYS A 261 3.23 24.64 1.77
N ASN A 262 3.07 23.33 1.70
CA ASN A 262 4.03 22.43 1.06
C ASN A 262 3.68 22.12 -0.41
N ARG A 263 2.62 22.75 -0.97
CA ARG A 263 2.10 22.44 -2.33
C ARG A 263 3.18 22.51 -3.40
N GLY A 264 4.07 23.50 -3.35
CA GLY A 264 5.17 23.64 -4.31
C GLY A 264 6.16 22.48 -4.24
N GLU A 265 6.49 22.03 -3.04
CA GLU A 265 7.39 20.89 -2.83
C GLU A 265 6.73 19.57 -3.24
N VAL A 266 5.45 19.38 -2.93
CA VAL A 266 4.67 18.22 -3.37
C VAL A 266 4.60 18.18 -4.91
N SER A 267 4.39 19.32 -5.57
CA SER A 267 4.42 19.44 -7.03
C SER A 267 5.75 19.00 -7.61
N ARG A 268 6.88 19.46 -7.02
CA ARG A 268 8.23 19.04 -7.43
C ARG A 268 8.41 17.52 -7.32
N ILE A 269 8.01 16.95 -6.20
CA ILE A 269 8.13 15.49 -5.95
C ILE A 269 7.26 14.69 -6.93
N ILE A 270 6.01 15.11 -7.18
CA ILE A 270 5.13 14.46 -8.17
C ILE A 270 5.78 14.52 -9.56
N LYS A 271 6.36 15.66 -9.94
CA LYS A 271 7.07 15.79 -11.21
C LYS A 271 8.27 14.86 -11.33
N GLU A 272 9.03 14.67 -10.26
CA GLU A 272 10.14 13.72 -10.22
C GLU A 272 9.67 12.25 -10.34
N ILE A 273 8.55 11.91 -9.72
CA ILE A 273 7.99 10.55 -9.79
C ILE A 273 7.46 10.26 -11.21
N THR A 274 6.79 11.22 -11.83
CA THR A 274 6.02 10.99 -13.06
C THR A 274 6.75 11.39 -14.34
N GLY A 275 7.67 12.34 -14.27
CA GLY A 275 8.28 12.94 -15.45
C GLY A 275 7.35 13.82 -16.29
N GLU A 276 6.13 14.08 -15.83
CA GLU A 276 5.08 14.73 -16.61
C GLU A 276 5.29 16.24 -16.78
N PRO A 277 4.74 16.84 -17.86
CA PRO A 277 4.67 18.28 -18.03
C PRO A 277 3.94 18.97 -16.85
N GLN A 278 4.34 20.22 -16.55
CA GLN A 278 3.81 20.93 -15.37
C GLN A 278 2.27 21.01 -15.34
N ALA A 279 1.62 21.20 -16.49
CA ALA A 279 0.16 21.26 -16.57
C ALA A 279 -0.53 19.96 -16.09
N ILE A 280 0.07 18.80 -16.33
CA ILE A 280 -0.41 17.50 -15.81
C ILE A 280 -0.11 17.40 -14.32
N VAL A 281 1.10 17.79 -13.90
CA VAL A 281 1.50 17.79 -12.48
C VAL A 281 0.55 18.65 -11.64
N ASP A 282 0.16 19.83 -12.14
CA ASP A 282 -0.77 20.72 -11.44
C ASP A 282 -2.14 20.09 -11.23
N GLN A 283 -2.64 19.32 -12.21
CA GLN A 283 -3.88 18.55 -12.08
C GLN A 283 -3.74 17.42 -11.04
N LEU A 284 -2.59 16.72 -11.04
CA LEU A 284 -2.32 15.67 -10.06
C LEU A 284 -2.28 16.25 -8.64
N VAL A 285 -1.57 17.35 -8.44
CA VAL A 285 -1.52 18.07 -7.15
C VAL A 285 -2.91 18.49 -6.68
N ALA A 286 -3.73 19.01 -7.60
CA ALA A 286 -5.11 19.38 -7.29
C ALA A 286 -5.95 18.18 -6.84
N ASN A 287 -5.83 17.04 -7.54
CA ASN A 287 -6.53 15.81 -7.19
C ASN A 287 -6.11 15.26 -5.81
N TYR A 288 -4.80 15.25 -5.51
CA TYR A 288 -4.29 14.78 -4.21
C TYR A 288 -4.68 15.71 -3.06
N ALA A 289 -4.89 17.00 -3.34
CA ALA A 289 -5.33 17.98 -2.36
C ALA A 289 -6.86 18.07 -2.19
N ASP A 290 -7.65 17.46 -3.08
CA ASP A 290 -9.11 17.51 -3.03
C ASP A 290 -9.64 16.57 -1.91
N PRO A 291 -10.23 17.14 -0.83
CA PRO A 291 -10.75 16.35 0.28
C PRO A 291 -11.94 15.46 -0.11
N LYS A 292 -12.59 15.71 -1.25
CA LYS A 292 -13.71 14.89 -1.74
C LYS A 292 -13.21 13.58 -2.34
N LEU A 293 -12.06 13.60 -2.99
CA LEU A 293 -11.48 12.41 -3.61
C LEU A 293 -10.87 11.44 -2.58
N ARG A 294 -10.38 11.96 -1.45
CA ARG A 294 -9.78 11.18 -0.37
C ARG A 294 -8.75 10.15 -0.87
N ILE A 295 -7.92 10.57 -1.84
CA ILE A 295 -6.92 9.70 -2.45
C ILE A 295 -5.94 9.18 -1.37
N LEU A 296 -5.48 10.08 -0.50
CA LEU A 296 -4.67 9.71 0.65
C LEU A 296 -5.49 9.80 1.94
N PRO A 297 -5.26 8.88 2.90
CA PRO A 297 -5.75 9.06 4.25
C PRO A 297 -5.08 10.28 4.89
N ARG A 298 -5.61 10.79 6.00
CA ARG A 298 -5.02 11.97 6.67
C ARG A 298 -3.66 11.66 7.29
N GLN A 299 -3.50 10.45 7.82
CA GLN A 299 -2.32 10.01 8.57
C GLN A 299 -1.96 8.53 8.33
N GLY A 300 -2.55 7.87 7.36
CA GLY A 300 -2.37 6.42 7.12
C GLY A 300 -3.38 5.55 7.88
N GLU A 301 -4.46 6.16 8.40
CA GLU A 301 -5.56 5.45 9.02
C GLU A 301 -6.26 4.52 8.03
N LEU A 302 -6.62 3.33 8.51
CA LEU A 302 -7.40 2.36 7.76
C LEU A 302 -8.88 2.54 8.09
N ASP A 303 -9.65 3.05 7.13
CA ASP A 303 -11.09 3.11 7.21
C ASP A 303 -11.69 1.72 6.99
N MET A 304 -12.25 1.14 8.04
CA MET A 304 -12.83 -0.21 8.00
C MET A 304 -14.01 -0.32 7.04
N ALA A 305 -14.79 0.76 6.83
CA ALA A 305 -15.89 0.75 5.87
C ALA A 305 -15.33 0.63 4.44
N SER A 306 -14.29 1.39 4.10
CA SER A 306 -13.61 1.32 2.80
C SER A 306 -12.94 -0.04 2.57
N PHE A 307 -12.36 -0.64 3.61
CA PHE A 307 -11.78 -1.98 3.52
C PHE A 307 -12.85 -3.07 3.32
N ASN A 308 -13.96 -2.98 4.04
CA ASN A 308 -15.08 -3.89 3.88
C ASN A 308 -15.74 -3.78 2.48
N ASN A 309 -15.79 -2.58 1.88
CA ASN A 309 -16.21 -2.42 0.50
C ASN A 309 -15.29 -3.21 -0.46
N LEU A 310 -13.97 -3.10 -0.29
CA LEU A 310 -13.03 -3.87 -1.11
C LEU A 310 -13.21 -5.39 -0.93
N LEU A 311 -13.42 -5.85 0.31
CA LEU A 311 -13.74 -7.26 0.59
C LEU A 311 -15.03 -7.69 -0.12
N GLN A 312 -16.07 -6.83 -0.12
CA GLN A 312 -17.32 -7.13 -0.81
C GLN A 312 -17.11 -7.20 -2.32
N PHE A 313 -16.40 -6.25 -2.92
CA PHE A 313 -16.07 -6.27 -4.35
C PHE A 313 -15.27 -7.52 -4.75
N ALA A 314 -14.36 -7.97 -3.87
CA ALA A 314 -13.63 -9.21 -4.08
C ALA A 314 -14.55 -10.45 -4.04
N LYS A 315 -15.53 -10.48 -3.15
CA LYS A 315 -16.56 -11.54 -3.12
C LYS A 315 -17.41 -11.54 -4.38
N ASP A 316 -17.91 -10.36 -4.77
CA ASP A 316 -18.82 -10.19 -5.92
C ASP A 316 -18.13 -10.50 -7.25
N ALA A 317 -16.82 -10.31 -7.33
CA ALA A 317 -16.04 -10.70 -8.50
C ALA A 317 -16.05 -12.20 -8.77
N GLY A 318 -16.26 -13.03 -7.73
CA GLY A 318 -16.44 -14.49 -7.86
C GLY A 318 -15.19 -15.20 -8.37
N TYR A 319 -13.99 -14.74 -7.99
CA TYR A 319 -12.74 -15.38 -8.40
C TYR A 319 -12.33 -16.59 -7.54
N THR A 320 -13.06 -16.86 -6.47
CA THR A 320 -12.81 -17.97 -5.55
C THR A 320 -14.09 -18.41 -4.86
N ASP A 321 -14.20 -19.70 -4.60
CA ASP A 321 -15.26 -20.31 -3.77
C ASP A 321 -14.83 -20.43 -2.29
N LYS A 322 -13.61 -19.98 -1.94
CA LYS A 322 -13.13 -20.01 -0.56
C LYS A 322 -13.95 -19.06 0.32
N PRO A 323 -14.32 -19.49 1.53
CA PRO A 323 -14.99 -18.62 2.47
C PRO A 323 -14.05 -17.48 2.90
N PHE A 324 -14.59 -16.25 2.93
CA PHE A 324 -13.85 -15.11 3.44
C PHE A 324 -13.84 -15.16 4.98
N PRO A 325 -12.66 -15.13 5.60
CA PRO A 325 -12.57 -15.11 7.05
C PRO A 325 -13.05 -13.74 7.59
N PRO A 326 -13.27 -13.65 8.93
CA PRO A 326 -13.57 -12.36 9.57
C PRO A 326 -12.49 -11.30 9.26
N THR A 327 -12.91 -10.02 9.22
CA THR A 327 -12.05 -8.90 8.81
C THR A 327 -10.77 -8.76 9.65
N GLU A 328 -10.82 -9.17 10.91
CA GLU A 328 -9.66 -9.19 11.84
C GLU A 328 -8.53 -10.12 11.39
N LYS A 329 -8.81 -11.03 10.46
CA LYS A 329 -7.77 -11.84 9.81
C LYS A 329 -6.97 -11.05 8.79
N PHE A 330 -7.51 -9.95 8.30
CA PHE A 330 -6.83 -9.10 7.33
C PHE A 330 -6.15 -7.89 7.97
N VAL A 331 -6.63 -7.39 9.13
CA VAL A 331 -6.24 -6.10 9.66
C VAL A 331 -5.79 -6.21 11.12
N ASP A 332 -4.74 -5.46 11.47
CA ASP A 332 -4.31 -5.25 12.85
C ASP A 332 -4.06 -3.75 13.11
N LEU A 333 -5.05 -3.09 13.71
CA LEU A 333 -5.00 -1.66 13.98
C LEU A 333 -4.21 -1.30 15.26
N THR A 334 -3.70 -2.28 16.00
CA THR A 334 -2.97 -2.02 17.26
C THR A 334 -1.71 -1.21 17.02
N PHE A 335 -1.00 -1.44 15.88
CA PHE A 335 0.18 -0.68 15.48
C PHE A 335 -0.14 0.76 15.11
N ALA A 336 -1.19 0.99 14.33
CA ALA A 336 -1.65 2.33 13.96
C ALA A 336 -2.04 3.13 15.21
N LYS A 337 -2.81 2.51 16.12
CA LYS A 337 -3.17 3.11 17.40
C LYS A 337 -1.95 3.45 18.26
N ALA A 338 -0.96 2.56 18.34
CA ALA A 338 0.30 2.80 19.05
C ALA A 338 1.14 3.90 18.39
N ALA A 339 0.99 4.11 17.08
CA ALA A 339 1.61 5.23 16.34
C ALA A 339 0.88 6.57 16.55
N GLY A 340 -0.31 6.58 17.20
CA GLY A 340 -1.15 7.76 17.37
C GLY A 340 -2.02 8.07 16.14
N ILE A 341 -2.24 7.09 15.28
CA ILE A 341 -3.10 7.17 14.10
C ILE A 341 -4.49 6.67 14.49
N GLN A 342 -5.53 7.51 14.28
CA GLN A 342 -6.92 7.25 14.66
C GLN A 342 -7.85 7.31 13.46
#